data_caf9bb175119702a244d737916862e8f
#
_entry.id   caf9bb175119702a244d737916862e8f
#
_cell.length_a   1.000
_cell.length_b   1.000
_cell.length_c   1.000
_cell.angle_alpha   90.00
_cell.angle_beta   90.00
_cell.angle_gamma   90.00
#
_symmetry.space_group_name_H-M   'P 1'
#
loop_
_entity.id
_entity.type
_entity.pdbx_description
1 polymer ?
#
loop_
_entity_poly.entity_id
_entity_poly.type
_entity_poly.pdbx_seq_one_letter_code
_entity_poly.pdbx_strand_id
1 'polypeptide(L)'
;KYPLLIERYELRRDSGGAGKTRGGLGADYAVTALCAMQLNSKIERKFCRPWGLYDGLSGDGNSMSLRIDGDWGDSPSNAKLAGQRLKKGDGFMIRSGGGGGFGDPKQRPAERVAEDVVEGYISAEAAASDYGVVVDATTGTIDQAATAKLRGPT
;
A
#
# COMPACT_ATOMS: atom_id res chain seq x y z
N LYS A 1 22.55 18.55 2.65
CA LYS A 1 21.91 17.43 3.38
C LYS A 1 20.80 18.02 4.23
N TYR A 2 19.63 17.37 4.25
CA TYR A 2 18.51 17.77 5.08
C TYR A 2 18.59 17.00 6.41
N PRO A 3 18.47 17.67 7.58
CA PRO A 3 18.48 17.02 8.88
C PRO A 3 17.11 16.35 9.14
N LEU A 4 16.92 15.15 8.55
CA LEU A 4 15.74 14.32 8.69
C LEU A 4 16.11 12.99 9.31
N LEU A 5 15.27 12.50 10.22
CA LEU A 5 15.29 11.13 10.70
C LEU A 5 14.26 10.32 9.92
N ILE A 6 14.69 9.28 9.24
CA ILE A 6 13.79 8.32 8.60
C ILE A 6 13.32 7.36 9.69
N GLU A 7 12.02 7.41 10.00
CA GLU A 7 11.40 6.52 11.00
C GLU A 7 10.92 5.22 10.36
N ARG A 8 10.48 5.29 9.10
CA ARG A 8 9.92 4.16 8.36
C ARG A 8 10.24 4.33 6.88
N TYR A 9 10.63 3.23 6.25
CA TYR A 9 10.71 3.11 4.80
C TYR A 9 10.52 1.64 4.44
N GLU A 10 9.31 1.26 4.13
CA GLU A 10 8.92 -0.14 3.91
C GLU A 10 7.88 -0.26 2.79
N LEU A 11 7.71 -1.46 2.26
CA LEU A 11 6.66 -1.75 1.29
C LEU A 11 5.29 -1.67 1.99
N ARG A 12 4.34 -1.03 1.31
CA ARG A 12 2.99 -0.85 1.79
C ARG A 12 2.15 -2.07 1.42
N ARG A 13 1.82 -2.88 2.42
CA ARG A 13 0.96 -4.06 2.28
C ARG A 13 -0.37 -3.68 1.60
N ASP A 14 -0.91 -4.57 0.77
CA ASP A 14 -2.20 -4.46 0.07
C ASP A 14 -2.33 -3.26 -0.89
N SER A 15 -1.24 -2.54 -1.16
CA SER A 15 -1.30 -1.35 -2.01
C SER A 15 -1.27 -1.65 -3.50
N GLY A 16 -0.77 -2.80 -3.90
CA GLY A 16 -0.76 -3.25 -5.30
C GLY A 16 -2.12 -3.85 -5.70
N GLY A 17 -2.65 -3.44 -6.83
CA GLY A 17 -3.89 -3.99 -7.37
C GLY A 17 -3.79 -5.49 -7.63
N ALA A 18 -4.83 -6.24 -7.22
CA ALA A 18 -4.89 -7.67 -7.43
C ALA A 18 -5.05 -8.00 -8.92
N GLY A 19 -4.49 -9.12 -9.33
CA GLY A 19 -4.53 -9.61 -10.69
C GLY A 19 -3.85 -10.97 -10.83
N LYS A 20 -4.01 -11.63 -11.97
CA LYS A 20 -3.19 -12.79 -12.33
C LYS A 20 -1.70 -12.44 -12.19
N THR A 21 -1.34 -11.21 -12.58
CA THR A 21 -0.08 -10.55 -12.22
C THR A 21 -0.43 -9.39 -11.31
N ARG A 22 0.00 -9.45 -10.05
CA ARG A 22 -0.21 -8.41 -9.04
C ARG A 22 0.53 -7.14 -9.43
N GLY A 23 -0.08 -5.98 -9.19
CA GLY A 23 0.58 -4.68 -9.28
C GLY A 23 1.73 -4.55 -8.27
N GLY A 24 2.74 -3.74 -8.58
CA GLY A 24 3.81 -3.42 -7.65
C GLY A 24 3.27 -2.71 -6.41
N LEU A 25 3.90 -2.94 -5.26
CA LEU A 25 3.52 -2.26 -4.02
C LEU A 25 4.02 -0.82 -4.00
N GLY A 26 3.28 0.03 -3.31
CA GLY A 26 3.75 1.31 -2.86
C GLY A 26 4.70 1.18 -1.67
N ALA A 27 5.10 2.32 -1.13
CA ALA A 27 5.94 2.38 0.06
C ALA A 27 5.35 3.35 1.09
N ASP A 28 5.55 3.05 2.35
CA ASP A 28 5.36 3.94 3.48
C ASP A 28 6.70 4.60 3.81
N TYR A 29 6.74 5.91 3.73
CA TYR A 29 7.92 6.72 4.03
C TYR A 29 7.57 7.76 5.07
N ALA A 30 8.03 7.57 6.31
CA ALA A 30 7.82 8.48 7.42
C ALA A 30 9.14 9.09 7.89
N VAL A 31 9.11 10.39 8.13
CA VAL A 31 10.28 11.15 8.56
C VAL A 31 9.94 12.15 9.65
N THR A 32 10.93 12.43 10.48
CA THR A 32 10.90 13.49 11.50
C THR A 32 11.93 14.56 11.17
N ALA A 33 11.52 15.81 11.29
CA ALA A 33 12.38 16.98 11.17
C ALA A 33 13.28 17.12 12.41
N LEU A 34 14.60 17.15 12.23
CA LEU A 34 15.55 17.34 13.32
C LEU A 34 15.87 18.83 13.63
N CYS A 35 15.39 19.72 12.77
CA CYS A 35 15.41 21.18 13.00
C CYS A 35 14.21 21.83 12.32
N ALA A 36 14.02 23.13 12.54
CA ALA A 36 13.00 23.90 11.81
C ALA A 36 13.30 23.90 10.31
N MET A 37 12.30 23.62 9.50
CA MET A 37 12.42 23.55 8.04
C MET A 37 11.11 23.87 7.34
N GLN A 38 11.17 23.97 6.02
CA GLN A 38 10.01 24.15 5.17
C GLN A 38 9.83 22.93 4.28
N LEU A 39 8.61 22.44 4.24
CA LEU A 39 8.19 21.32 3.40
C LEU A 39 7.37 21.82 2.21
N ASN A 40 7.75 21.39 1.02
CA ASN A 40 6.94 21.48 -0.18
C ASN A 40 6.66 20.08 -0.67
N SER A 41 5.41 19.79 -1.03
CA SER A 41 5.05 18.50 -1.61
C SER A 41 4.14 18.69 -2.82
N LYS A 42 4.30 17.80 -3.80
CA LYS A 42 3.46 17.72 -4.98
C LYS A 42 3.15 16.25 -5.25
N ILE A 43 2.19 15.72 -4.51
CA ILE A 43 1.76 14.32 -4.62
C ILE A 43 0.43 14.30 -5.36
N GLU A 44 0.34 13.44 -6.35
CA GLU A 44 -0.87 13.28 -7.19
C GLU A 44 -1.46 11.87 -7.00
N ARG A 45 -2.47 11.51 -7.78
CA ARG A 45 -3.14 10.20 -7.76
C ARG A 45 -3.70 9.79 -6.39
N LYS A 46 -4.16 10.74 -5.58
CA LYS A 46 -4.90 10.44 -4.36
C LYS A 46 -6.28 9.84 -4.70
N PHE A 47 -6.97 10.39 -5.67
CA PHE A 47 -8.32 9.99 -6.09
C PHE A 47 -8.32 9.16 -7.37
N CYS A 48 -7.51 9.53 -8.36
CA CYS A 48 -7.34 8.76 -9.58
C CYS A 48 -6.31 7.65 -9.34
N ARG A 49 -6.75 6.54 -8.74
CA ARG A 49 -5.89 5.38 -8.46
C ARG A 49 -5.37 4.76 -9.75
N PRO A 50 -4.20 4.11 -9.74
CA PRO A 50 -3.75 3.30 -10.86
C PRO A 50 -4.74 2.16 -11.10
N TRP A 51 -5.39 2.17 -12.26
CA TRP A 51 -6.38 1.14 -12.61
C TRP A 51 -5.70 -0.16 -13.05
N GLY A 52 -6.41 -1.28 -12.89
CA GLY A 52 -6.00 -2.56 -13.43
C GLY A 52 -6.39 -2.72 -14.89
N LEU A 53 -5.87 -3.75 -15.52
CA LEU A 53 -6.16 -4.11 -16.91
C LEU A 53 -6.63 -5.56 -16.99
N TYR A 54 -7.53 -5.86 -17.95
CA TYR A 54 -8.03 -7.22 -18.20
C TYR A 54 -8.54 -7.90 -16.94
N ASP A 55 -9.50 -7.27 -16.25
CA ASP A 55 -10.11 -7.72 -14.99
C ASP A 55 -9.19 -7.62 -13.76
N GLY A 56 -7.99 -7.07 -13.89
CA GLY A 56 -7.15 -6.72 -12.75
C GLY A 56 -7.75 -5.57 -11.95
N LEU A 57 -7.51 -5.55 -10.65
CA LEU A 57 -8.02 -4.52 -9.74
C LEU A 57 -7.09 -3.30 -9.71
N SER A 58 -7.65 -2.17 -9.30
CA SER A 58 -6.87 -0.95 -9.10
C SER A 58 -5.93 -1.09 -7.90
N GLY A 59 -4.75 -0.52 -8.03
CA GLY A 59 -3.87 -0.32 -6.87
C GLY A 59 -4.35 0.84 -6.01
N ASP A 60 -3.78 0.98 -4.83
CA ASP A 60 -4.07 2.10 -3.93
C ASP A 60 -3.54 3.43 -4.47
N GLY A 61 -4.20 4.50 -4.03
CA GLY A 61 -3.77 5.86 -4.31
C GLY A 61 -2.67 6.36 -3.36
N ASN A 62 -2.05 7.47 -3.74
CA ASN A 62 -1.12 8.17 -2.87
C ASN A 62 -1.85 8.89 -1.73
N SER A 63 -1.23 8.95 -0.57
CA SER A 63 -1.68 9.78 0.54
C SER A 63 -0.50 10.39 1.29
N MET A 64 -0.77 11.45 2.04
CA MET A 64 0.21 12.10 2.90
C MET A 64 -0.45 12.51 4.20
N SER A 65 0.25 12.33 5.30
CA SER A 65 -0.12 12.82 6.62
C SER A 65 0.99 13.71 7.17
N LEU A 66 0.62 14.66 8.01
CA LEU A 66 1.54 15.53 8.74
C LEU A 66 1.45 15.21 10.23
N ARG A 67 2.58 15.24 10.91
CA ARG A 67 2.64 15.24 12.38
C ARG A 67 3.08 16.63 12.83
N ILE A 68 2.18 17.34 13.46
CA ILE A 68 2.40 18.70 13.97
C ILE A 68 2.18 18.68 15.47
N ASP A 69 3.15 19.18 16.23
CA ASP A 69 3.12 19.22 17.70
C ASP A 69 2.78 17.84 18.35
N GLY A 70 3.18 16.75 17.68
CA GLY A 70 3.00 15.35 18.14
C GLY A 70 1.81 14.62 17.54
N ASP A 71 0.82 15.31 17.00
CA ASP A 71 -0.42 14.72 16.49
C ASP A 71 -0.37 14.49 14.97
N TRP A 72 -0.74 13.28 14.55
CA TRP A 72 -0.88 12.94 13.14
C TRP A 72 -2.25 13.38 12.59
N GLY A 73 -2.22 14.05 11.46
CA GLY A 73 -3.42 14.44 10.72
C GLY A 73 -3.22 14.29 9.20
N ASP A 74 -4.33 14.21 8.49
CA ASP A 74 -4.27 14.20 7.03
C ASP A 74 -3.70 15.51 6.49
N SER A 75 -2.87 15.40 5.46
CA SER A 75 -2.36 16.56 4.77
C SER A 75 -3.50 17.32 4.08
N PRO A 76 -3.58 18.65 4.27
CA PRO A 76 -4.51 19.48 3.51
C PRO A 76 -4.21 19.44 2.01
N SER A 77 -5.12 19.97 1.21
CA SER A 77 -4.93 20.20 -0.23
C SER A 77 -4.46 18.96 -1.01
N ASN A 78 -4.98 17.78 -0.66
CA ASN A 78 -4.64 16.54 -1.35
C ASN A 78 -3.14 16.27 -1.47
N ALA A 79 -2.39 16.58 -0.42
CA ALA A 79 -0.92 16.44 -0.38
C ALA A 79 -0.14 17.35 -1.34
N LYS A 80 -0.76 18.43 -1.81
CA LYS A 80 -0.08 19.52 -2.52
C LYS A 80 0.15 20.66 -1.53
N LEU A 81 1.36 20.76 -1.02
CA LEU A 81 1.75 21.73 -0.02
C LEU A 81 2.82 22.67 -0.57
N ALA A 82 2.68 23.95 -0.24
CA ALA A 82 3.71 24.95 -0.50
C ALA A 82 3.99 25.70 0.80
N GLY A 83 5.26 25.68 1.23
CA GLY A 83 5.69 26.45 2.37
C GLY A 83 5.21 25.95 3.74
N GLN A 84 4.84 24.68 3.87
CA GLN A 84 4.48 24.11 5.17
C GLN A 84 5.67 24.18 6.13
N ARG A 85 5.54 24.94 7.21
CA ARG A 85 6.57 25.03 8.23
C ARG A 85 6.50 23.80 9.14
N LEU A 86 7.66 23.22 9.41
CA LEU A 86 7.87 22.15 10.37
C LEU A 86 8.85 22.61 11.43
N LYS A 87 8.54 22.36 12.70
CA LYS A 87 9.47 22.53 13.82
C LYS A 87 10.30 21.26 14.01
N LYS A 88 11.33 21.32 14.84
CA LYS A 88 12.00 20.12 15.31
C LYS A 88 10.99 19.20 16.02
N GLY A 89 10.93 17.94 15.62
CA GLY A 89 10.00 16.93 16.14
C GLY A 89 8.72 16.77 15.29
N ASP A 90 8.35 17.76 14.47
CA ASP A 90 7.30 17.57 13.47
C ASP A 90 7.73 16.57 12.41
N GLY A 91 6.79 16.05 11.67
CA GLY A 91 7.09 15.05 10.65
C GLY A 91 6.05 14.97 9.53
N PHE A 92 6.33 14.14 8.59
CA PHE A 92 5.37 13.79 7.56
C PHE A 92 5.52 12.31 7.18
N MET A 93 4.43 11.73 6.70
CA MET A 93 4.39 10.39 6.15
C MET A 93 3.79 10.44 4.76
N ILE A 94 4.49 9.87 3.80
CA ILE A 94 4.02 9.65 2.45
C ILE A 94 3.74 8.16 2.31
N ARG A 95 2.51 7.83 1.91
CA ARG A 95 2.11 6.50 1.47
C ARG A 95 1.96 6.53 -0.03
N SER A 96 2.93 5.99 -0.74
CA SER A 96 2.83 5.93 -2.19
C SER A 96 1.82 4.88 -2.63
N GLY A 97 1.18 5.12 -3.76
CA GLY A 97 0.26 4.16 -4.36
C GLY A 97 0.96 2.97 -4.93
N GLY A 98 0.22 1.88 -5.10
CA GLY A 98 0.67 0.70 -5.84
C GLY A 98 0.37 0.82 -7.33
N GLY A 99 0.84 -0.15 -8.11
CA GLY A 99 0.43 -0.35 -9.51
C GLY A 99 -0.91 -1.06 -9.61
N GLY A 100 -1.59 -0.93 -10.74
CA GLY A 100 -2.78 -1.75 -11.05
C GLY A 100 -2.41 -3.21 -11.34
N GLY A 101 -3.33 -4.12 -11.05
CA GLY A 101 -3.22 -5.53 -11.41
C GLY A 101 -3.47 -5.79 -12.89
N PHE A 102 -3.04 -6.93 -13.36
CA PHE A 102 -3.27 -7.37 -14.74
C PHE A 102 -3.88 -8.77 -14.76
N GLY A 103 -5.00 -8.94 -15.46
CA GLY A 103 -5.74 -10.18 -15.56
C GLY A 103 -6.53 -10.51 -14.30
N ASP A 104 -7.48 -11.45 -14.42
CA ASP A 104 -8.35 -11.89 -13.31
C ASP A 104 -7.51 -12.39 -12.12
N PRO A 105 -7.68 -11.81 -10.92
CA PRO A 105 -6.95 -12.21 -9.71
C PRO A 105 -7.16 -13.69 -9.34
N LYS A 106 -8.34 -14.25 -9.62
CA LYS A 106 -8.64 -15.65 -9.31
C LYS A 106 -7.83 -16.64 -10.16
N GLN A 107 -7.24 -16.16 -11.27
CA GLN A 107 -6.34 -16.96 -12.11
C GLN A 107 -4.88 -16.95 -11.61
N ARG A 108 -4.55 -16.14 -10.57
CA ARG A 108 -3.23 -16.22 -9.96
C ARG A 108 -3.06 -17.56 -9.24
N PRO A 109 -1.95 -18.31 -9.47
CA PRO A 109 -1.70 -19.56 -8.74
C PRO A 109 -1.83 -19.36 -7.22
N ALA A 110 -2.55 -20.27 -6.55
CA ALA A 110 -2.82 -20.14 -5.11
C ALA A 110 -1.52 -20.13 -4.28
N GLU A 111 -0.52 -20.87 -4.72
CA GLU A 111 0.81 -20.93 -4.10
C GLU A 111 1.50 -19.55 -4.16
N ARG A 112 1.37 -18.83 -5.28
CA ARG A 112 1.92 -17.47 -5.42
C ARG A 112 1.20 -16.45 -4.54
N VAL A 113 -0.11 -16.65 -4.30
CA VAL A 113 -0.86 -15.83 -3.35
C VAL A 113 -0.41 -16.11 -1.92
N ALA A 114 -0.20 -17.39 -1.59
CA ALA A 114 0.31 -17.77 -0.27
C ALA A 114 1.73 -17.23 -0.01
N GLU A 115 2.62 -17.28 -0.99
CA GLU A 115 3.93 -16.64 -0.94
C GLU A 115 3.81 -15.13 -0.65
N ASP A 116 2.95 -14.41 -1.39
CA ASP A 116 2.71 -12.98 -1.20
C ASP A 116 2.20 -12.67 0.23
N VAL A 117 1.42 -13.57 0.85
CA VAL A 117 0.95 -13.40 2.24
C VAL A 117 2.10 -13.60 3.23
N VAL A 118 2.88 -14.66 3.07
CA VAL A 118 4.03 -14.97 3.95
C VAL A 118 5.09 -13.86 3.88
N GLU A 119 5.36 -13.36 2.69
CA GLU A 119 6.28 -12.23 2.47
C GLU A 119 5.71 -10.88 2.96
N GLY A 120 4.44 -10.85 3.38
CA GLY A 120 3.79 -9.65 3.90
C GLY A 120 3.37 -8.64 2.82
N TYR A 121 3.36 -9.01 1.56
CA TYR A 121 2.95 -8.15 0.45
C TYR A 121 1.44 -7.94 0.40
N ILE A 122 0.67 -8.98 0.75
CA ILE A 122 -0.78 -8.91 0.89
C ILE A 122 -1.20 -9.49 2.25
N SER A 123 -2.37 -9.09 2.73
CA SER A 123 -2.99 -9.67 3.92
C SER A 123 -3.71 -10.99 3.59
N ALA A 124 -3.96 -11.82 4.60
CA ALA A 124 -4.77 -13.03 4.42
C ALA A 124 -6.21 -12.66 4.03
N GLU A 125 -6.71 -11.52 4.51
CA GLU A 125 -8.01 -10.96 4.14
C GLU A 125 -8.07 -10.62 2.66
N ALA A 126 -7.06 -9.91 2.13
CA ALA A 126 -6.95 -9.59 0.70
C ALA A 126 -6.77 -10.85 -0.16
N ALA A 127 -6.01 -11.84 0.33
CA ALA A 127 -5.89 -13.13 -0.35
C ALA A 127 -7.25 -13.83 -0.52
N ALA A 128 -8.09 -13.79 0.51
CA ALA A 128 -9.43 -14.37 0.45
C ALA A 128 -10.40 -13.55 -0.41
N SER A 129 -10.47 -12.23 -0.19
CA SER A 129 -11.44 -11.34 -0.88
C SER A 129 -11.15 -11.18 -2.35
N ASP A 130 -9.90 -10.92 -2.72
CA ASP A 130 -9.54 -10.51 -4.07
C ASP A 130 -9.11 -11.70 -4.93
N TYR A 131 -8.37 -12.65 -4.36
CA TYR A 131 -7.83 -13.82 -5.09
C TYR A 131 -8.61 -15.10 -4.86
N GLY A 132 -9.53 -15.10 -3.88
CA GLY A 132 -10.27 -16.30 -3.49
C GLY A 132 -9.38 -17.40 -2.91
N VAL A 133 -8.30 -17.04 -2.22
CA VAL A 133 -7.37 -17.99 -1.59
C VAL A 133 -7.42 -17.83 -0.07
N VAL A 134 -7.76 -18.91 0.61
CA VAL A 134 -7.73 -18.95 2.08
C VAL A 134 -6.40 -19.53 2.51
N VAL A 135 -5.61 -18.73 3.23
CA VAL A 135 -4.25 -19.10 3.64
C VAL A 135 -4.00 -18.70 5.09
N ASP A 136 -3.31 -19.56 5.82
CA ASP A 136 -2.77 -19.24 7.14
C ASP A 136 -1.55 -18.32 6.99
N ALA A 137 -1.64 -17.12 7.54
CA ALA A 137 -0.61 -16.09 7.39
C ALA A 137 0.73 -16.43 8.06
N THR A 138 0.73 -17.37 9.01
CA THR A 138 1.94 -17.76 9.75
C THR A 138 2.69 -18.88 9.02
N THR A 139 1.94 -19.86 8.52
CA THR A 139 2.51 -21.07 7.93
C THR A 139 2.54 -21.07 6.41
N GLY A 140 1.77 -20.19 5.77
CA GLY A 140 1.56 -20.20 4.32
C GLY A 140 0.69 -21.37 3.83
N THR A 141 0.08 -22.12 4.76
CA THR A 141 -0.75 -23.29 4.42
C THR A 141 -2.06 -22.84 3.79
N ILE A 142 -2.37 -23.38 2.61
CA ILE A 142 -3.60 -23.09 1.88
C ILE A 142 -4.69 -24.04 2.32
N ASP A 143 -5.86 -23.50 2.72
CA ASP A 143 -7.09 -24.28 2.85
C ASP A 143 -7.66 -24.53 1.45
N GLN A 144 -7.40 -25.73 0.93
CA GLN A 144 -7.82 -26.11 -0.42
C GLN A 144 -9.35 -26.16 -0.58
N ALA A 145 -10.07 -26.61 0.47
CA ALA A 145 -11.53 -26.74 0.41
C ALA A 145 -12.20 -25.36 0.41
N ALA A 146 -11.77 -24.45 1.28
CA ALA A 146 -12.27 -23.09 1.33
C ALA A 146 -11.89 -22.31 0.07
N THR A 147 -10.66 -22.47 -0.43
CA THR A 147 -10.18 -21.83 -1.67
C THR A 147 -11.02 -22.29 -2.88
N ALA A 148 -11.26 -23.60 -3.04
CA ALA A 148 -12.11 -24.11 -4.12
C ALA A 148 -13.53 -23.54 -4.06
N LYS A 149 -14.08 -23.38 -2.86
CA LYS A 149 -15.42 -22.78 -2.67
C LYS A 149 -15.46 -21.30 -3.09
N LEU A 150 -14.40 -20.53 -2.82
CA LEU A 150 -14.34 -19.10 -3.17
C LEU A 150 -14.05 -18.86 -4.66
N ARG A 151 -13.24 -19.72 -5.30
CA ARG A 151 -12.92 -19.61 -6.72
C ARG A 151 -14.03 -20.16 -7.63
N GLY A 152 -14.87 -21.04 -7.10
CA GLY A 152 -15.88 -21.74 -7.90
C GLY A 152 -15.27 -22.90 -8.72
N PRO A 153 -16.11 -23.68 -9.43
CA PRO A 153 -15.60 -24.70 -10.35
C PRO A 153 -14.87 -24.02 -11.50
N THR A 154 -13.69 -24.49 -11.79
CA THR A 154 -12.89 -24.14 -12.98
C THR A 154 -13.49 -24.73 -14.23
#